data_51396240a496d9863f78500ab2a4a609
#
_entry.id   51396240a496d9863f78500ab2a4a609
#
_cell.length_a   1.000
_cell.length_b   1.000
_cell.length_c   1.000
_cell.angle_alpha   90.00
_cell.angle_beta   90.00
_cell.angle_gamma   90.00
#
_symmetry.space_group_name_H-M   'P 1'
#
loop_
_entity.id
_entity.type
_entity.pdbx_description
1 polymer ?
#
loop_
_entity_poly.entity_id
_entity_poly.type
_entity_poly.pdbx_seq_one_letter_code
_entity_poly.pdbx_strand_id
1 'polypeptide(L)'
;MTSFDFLHINTEIVGDKVVGNAGGVLGKMLQSYVDQFFEKINALKVIAKVNGMHVYNLYNPPFPSQAGMRFLERKLRMMLYKVAFPVTANLAITHKCQCQCIHCSADPFIDPAKKELTVDEIKTVVDGALDLGASLIIYVGGEPLLREELCDLIQYVDKTKAIPMIFTNGLLLTEENVRKLAKAGLFSLNISIDSSEPELHNEFRAVPGCYQKAFEGAERCRKAGILTGISTYATSESIKTGKVEKVLKIAQEQG
;
A
#
# COMPACT_ATOMS: atom_id res chain seq x y z
N MET A 1 6.15 33.19 -16.67
CA MET A 1 5.42 32.25 -17.54
C MET A 1 4.23 31.76 -16.75
N THR A 2 3.03 32.20 -17.10
CA THR A 2 1.78 31.71 -16.51
C THR A 2 1.65 30.26 -16.88
N SER A 3 1.73 29.36 -15.90
CA SER A 3 1.44 27.94 -16.11
C SER A 3 -0.01 27.85 -16.57
N PHE A 4 -0.22 27.51 -17.82
CA PHE A 4 -1.57 27.18 -18.31
C PHE A 4 -2.05 25.97 -17.48
N ASP A 5 -3.11 26.19 -16.72
CA ASP A 5 -3.78 25.11 -15.99
C ASP A 5 -4.52 24.21 -17.01
N PHE A 6 -3.80 23.16 -17.44
CA PHE A 6 -4.27 22.27 -18.49
C PHE A 6 -5.39 21.34 -18.03
N LEU A 7 -5.25 20.81 -16.82
CA LEU A 7 -6.19 19.89 -16.21
C LEU A 7 -5.94 19.82 -14.71
N HIS A 8 -6.96 20.03 -13.93
CA HIS A 8 -6.99 19.71 -12.51
C HIS A 8 -8.31 19.02 -12.16
N ILE A 9 -8.28 18.18 -11.12
CA ILE A 9 -9.45 17.48 -10.61
C ILE A 9 -9.70 17.92 -9.18
N ASN A 10 -10.90 18.39 -8.90
CA ASN A 10 -11.37 18.62 -7.55
C ASN A 10 -12.35 17.51 -7.17
N THR A 11 -12.28 17.03 -5.93
CA THR A 11 -13.15 15.96 -5.44
C THR A 11 -13.74 16.34 -4.09
N GLU A 12 -15.00 15.97 -3.88
CA GLU A 12 -15.71 16.17 -2.63
C GLU A 12 -16.63 14.98 -2.31
N ILE A 13 -17.12 14.91 -1.08
CA ILE A 13 -18.11 13.92 -0.69
C ILE A 13 -19.48 14.62 -0.64
N VAL A 14 -20.41 14.07 -1.42
CA VAL A 14 -21.83 14.50 -1.45
C VAL A 14 -22.69 13.34 -0.96
N GLY A 15 -23.22 13.45 0.26
CA GLY A 15 -23.81 12.31 0.95
C GLY A 15 -22.76 11.24 1.25
N ASP A 16 -22.96 10.03 0.74
CA ASP A 16 -22.00 8.92 0.85
C ASP A 16 -21.19 8.65 -0.43
N LYS A 17 -21.27 9.55 -1.41
CA LYS A 17 -20.61 9.40 -2.71
C LYS A 17 -19.49 10.41 -2.87
N VAL A 18 -18.39 9.96 -3.47
CA VAL A 18 -17.36 10.88 -3.97
C VAL A 18 -17.75 11.36 -5.35
N VAL A 19 -17.72 12.68 -5.55
CA VAL A 19 -17.92 13.31 -6.85
C VAL A 19 -16.66 14.06 -7.27
N GLY A 20 -16.44 14.19 -8.55
CA GLY A 20 -15.27 14.87 -9.09
C GLY A 20 -15.63 15.88 -10.17
N ASN A 21 -14.94 17.01 -10.16
CA ASN A 21 -15.08 18.07 -11.15
C ASN A 21 -13.74 18.28 -11.84
N ALA A 22 -13.72 18.15 -13.17
CA ALA A 22 -12.56 18.43 -13.98
C ALA A 22 -12.54 19.91 -14.38
N GLY A 23 -11.44 20.60 -14.10
CA GLY A 23 -11.19 21.98 -14.46
C GLY A 23 -10.00 22.14 -15.41
N GLY A 24 -9.70 23.38 -15.78
CA GLY A 24 -8.67 23.71 -16.76
C GLY A 24 -9.17 23.63 -18.20
N VAL A 25 -8.25 23.78 -19.16
CA VAL A 25 -8.56 23.82 -20.60
C VAL A 25 -9.27 22.55 -21.08
N LEU A 26 -8.88 21.39 -20.54
CA LEU A 26 -9.44 20.08 -20.91
C LEU A 26 -10.62 19.65 -20.02
N GLY A 27 -10.98 20.44 -19.00
CA GLY A 27 -11.98 20.05 -18.01
C GLY A 27 -13.30 19.59 -18.59
N LYS A 28 -13.93 20.43 -19.42
CA LYS A 28 -15.23 20.11 -20.08
C LYS A 28 -15.17 18.84 -20.92
N MET A 29 -14.06 18.61 -21.63
CA MET A 29 -13.88 17.44 -22.49
C MET A 29 -13.72 16.16 -21.66
N LEU A 30 -13.12 16.26 -20.48
CA LEU A 30 -12.79 15.11 -19.65
C LEU A 30 -13.80 14.84 -18.54
N GLN A 31 -14.77 15.72 -18.30
CA GLN A 31 -15.76 15.56 -17.23
C GLN A 31 -16.48 14.20 -17.31
N SER A 32 -16.91 13.78 -18.47
CA SER A 32 -17.60 12.49 -18.63
C SER A 32 -16.77 11.28 -18.21
N TYR A 33 -15.44 11.34 -18.35
CA TYR A 33 -14.52 10.28 -17.87
C TYR A 33 -14.37 10.34 -16.36
N VAL A 34 -14.34 11.53 -15.78
CA VAL A 34 -14.32 11.73 -14.33
C VAL A 34 -15.61 11.18 -13.71
N ASP A 35 -16.75 11.48 -14.29
CA ASP A 35 -18.06 10.98 -13.85
C ASP A 35 -18.10 9.44 -13.90
N GLN A 36 -17.71 8.83 -15.02
CA GLN A 36 -17.64 7.37 -15.15
C GLN A 36 -16.66 6.72 -14.15
N PHE A 37 -15.52 7.39 -13.88
CA PHE A 37 -14.57 6.90 -12.88
C PHE A 37 -15.22 6.87 -11.50
N PHE A 38 -15.86 7.96 -11.07
CA PHE A 38 -16.50 8.03 -9.76
C PHE A 38 -17.77 7.19 -9.67
N GLU A 39 -18.51 6.99 -10.75
CA GLU A 39 -19.59 6.02 -10.80
C GLU A 39 -19.10 4.60 -10.47
N LYS A 40 -17.99 4.17 -11.10
CA LYS A 40 -17.36 2.86 -10.82
C LYS A 40 -16.81 2.78 -9.39
N ILE A 41 -16.15 3.83 -8.91
CA ILE A 41 -15.60 3.87 -7.54
C ILE A 41 -16.73 3.81 -6.51
N ASN A 42 -17.80 4.58 -6.69
CA ASN A 42 -18.96 4.62 -5.79
C ASN A 42 -19.80 3.32 -5.80
N ALA A 43 -19.63 2.47 -6.83
CA ALA A 43 -20.21 1.12 -6.84
C ALA A 43 -19.41 0.13 -5.96
N LEU A 44 -18.18 0.48 -5.59
CA LEU A 44 -17.37 -0.34 -4.69
C LEU A 44 -17.77 -0.09 -3.22
N LYS A 45 -17.57 -1.11 -2.39
CA LYS A 45 -17.72 -0.96 -0.94
C LYS A 45 -16.61 -0.07 -0.39
N VAL A 46 -16.96 0.93 0.41
CA VAL A 46 -16.01 1.68 1.22
C VAL A 46 -15.50 0.76 2.33
N ILE A 47 -14.21 0.42 2.31
CA ILE A 47 -13.59 -0.49 3.29
C ILE A 47 -13.21 0.23 4.59
N ALA A 48 -12.93 1.54 4.50
CA ALA A 48 -12.62 2.38 5.66
C ALA A 48 -12.93 3.84 5.38
N LYS A 49 -13.14 4.63 6.46
CA LYS A 49 -13.16 6.09 6.41
C LYS A 49 -12.02 6.61 7.27
N VAL A 50 -11.12 7.40 6.68
CA VAL A 50 -9.93 7.96 7.35
C VAL A 50 -9.92 9.47 7.15
N ASN A 51 -9.98 10.24 8.23
CA ASN A 51 -9.99 11.71 8.19
C ASN A 51 -11.02 12.29 7.20
N GLY A 52 -12.23 11.73 7.16
CA GLY A 52 -13.30 12.15 6.25
C GLY A 52 -13.14 11.68 4.80
N MET A 53 -12.13 10.91 4.50
CA MET A 53 -11.89 10.34 3.17
C MET A 53 -12.37 8.89 3.08
N HIS A 54 -12.87 8.48 1.92
CA HIS A 54 -13.27 7.10 1.63
C HIS A 54 -12.09 6.30 1.07
N VAL A 55 -11.83 5.15 1.66
CA VAL A 55 -10.85 4.16 1.20
C VAL A 55 -11.60 3.01 0.55
N TYR A 56 -11.31 2.72 -0.69
CA TYR A 56 -11.94 1.63 -1.47
C TYR A 56 -11.04 0.40 -1.60
N ASN A 57 -9.73 0.58 -1.48
CA ASN A 57 -8.73 -0.49 -1.40
C ASN A 57 -7.42 0.08 -0.81
N LEU A 58 -6.48 -0.80 -0.45
CA LEU A 58 -5.20 -0.40 0.16
C LEU A 58 -4.15 0.11 -0.85
N TYR A 59 -4.38 -0.10 -2.15
CA TYR A 59 -3.39 0.15 -3.21
C TYR A 59 -3.64 1.43 -4.01
N ASN A 60 -4.67 2.18 -3.65
CA ASN A 60 -4.95 3.49 -4.23
C ASN A 60 -5.11 4.53 -3.12
N PRO A 61 -4.69 5.78 -3.36
CA PRO A 61 -4.96 6.85 -2.43
C PRO A 61 -6.46 7.02 -2.15
N PRO A 62 -6.84 7.44 -0.93
CA PRO A 62 -8.24 7.68 -0.59
C PRO A 62 -8.82 8.91 -1.31
N PHE A 63 -10.15 8.98 -1.40
CA PHE A 63 -10.87 10.14 -1.93
C PHE A 63 -11.80 10.76 -0.86
N PRO A 64 -11.90 12.12 -0.83
CA PRO A 64 -11.09 13.11 -1.54
C PRO A 64 -9.71 13.28 -0.88
N SER A 65 -8.63 13.24 -1.64
CA SER A 65 -7.28 13.60 -1.19
C SER A 65 -6.46 14.16 -2.33
N GLN A 66 -5.42 14.94 -2.05
CA GLN A 66 -4.51 15.44 -3.07
C GLN A 66 -3.83 14.30 -3.84
N ALA A 67 -3.37 13.26 -3.15
CA ALA A 67 -2.80 12.08 -3.78
C ALA A 67 -3.83 11.35 -4.67
N GLY A 68 -5.10 11.26 -4.23
CA GLY A 68 -6.19 10.67 -5.02
C GLY A 68 -6.51 11.47 -6.28
N MET A 69 -6.58 12.80 -6.17
CA MET A 69 -6.78 13.69 -7.32
C MET A 69 -5.62 13.57 -8.31
N ARG A 70 -4.37 13.60 -7.81
CA ARG A 70 -3.17 13.39 -8.63
C ARG A 70 -3.16 12.03 -9.32
N PHE A 71 -3.55 10.97 -8.62
CA PHE A 71 -3.70 9.63 -9.20
C PHE A 71 -4.69 9.64 -10.37
N LEU A 72 -5.88 10.24 -10.21
CA LEU A 72 -6.87 10.31 -11.26
C LEU A 72 -6.40 11.17 -12.45
N GLU A 73 -5.80 12.33 -12.18
CA GLU A 73 -5.17 13.15 -13.23
C GLU A 73 -4.16 12.37 -14.07
N ARG A 74 -3.28 11.60 -13.40
CA ARG A 74 -2.29 10.76 -14.08
C ARG A 74 -2.97 9.68 -14.93
N LYS A 75 -4.03 9.04 -14.43
CA LYS A 75 -4.83 8.08 -15.21
C LYS A 75 -5.42 8.70 -16.47
N LEU A 76 -5.99 9.91 -16.38
CA LEU A 76 -6.52 10.63 -17.53
C LEU A 76 -5.41 11.00 -18.52
N ARG A 77 -4.26 11.46 -18.05
CA ARG A 77 -3.09 11.76 -18.89
C ARG A 77 -2.57 10.51 -19.61
N MET A 78 -2.52 9.34 -18.94
CA MET A 78 -2.17 8.07 -19.60
C MET A 78 -3.11 7.77 -20.77
N MET A 79 -4.40 7.97 -20.58
CA MET A 79 -5.41 7.74 -21.62
C MET A 79 -5.25 8.71 -22.79
N LEU A 80 -5.05 10.00 -22.51
CA LEU A 80 -4.95 11.05 -23.54
C LEU A 80 -3.66 10.95 -24.37
N TYR A 81 -2.54 10.77 -23.70
CA TYR A 81 -1.22 10.82 -24.33
C TYR A 81 -0.65 9.45 -24.68
N LYS A 82 -1.35 8.37 -24.31
CA LYS A 82 -0.89 6.97 -24.48
C LYS A 82 0.50 6.72 -23.87
N VAL A 83 0.83 7.43 -22.79
CA VAL A 83 2.10 7.33 -22.07
C VAL A 83 1.88 6.57 -20.77
N ALA A 84 2.65 5.50 -20.54
CA ALA A 84 2.59 4.76 -19.29
C ALA A 84 3.30 5.52 -18.15
N PHE A 85 2.67 5.58 -16.99
CA PHE A 85 3.25 6.09 -15.74
C PHE A 85 3.21 5.00 -14.68
N PRO A 86 4.25 4.87 -13.84
CA PRO A 86 4.20 3.94 -12.72
C PRO A 86 3.12 4.38 -11.73
N VAL A 87 2.28 3.44 -11.30
CA VAL A 87 1.32 3.68 -10.21
C VAL A 87 1.96 3.38 -8.87
N THR A 88 2.82 2.37 -8.83
CA THR A 88 3.45 1.83 -7.62
C THR A 88 4.95 1.74 -7.79
N ALA A 89 5.69 2.10 -6.77
CA ALA A 89 7.11 1.77 -6.63
C ALA A 89 7.30 0.84 -5.43
N ASN A 90 7.86 -0.35 -5.69
CA ASN A 90 8.23 -1.31 -4.66
C ASN A 90 9.74 -1.19 -4.39
N LEU A 91 10.12 -0.93 -3.16
CA LEU A 91 11.49 -0.68 -2.73
C LEU A 91 11.92 -1.74 -1.72
N ALA A 92 12.79 -2.65 -2.12
CA ALA A 92 13.44 -3.57 -1.19
C ALA A 92 14.54 -2.79 -0.43
N ILE A 93 14.21 -2.37 0.80
CA ILE A 93 15.08 -1.49 1.59
C ILE A 93 16.08 -2.25 2.47
N THR A 94 15.90 -3.56 2.65
CA THR A 94 16.82 -4.44 3.37
C THR A 94 16.65 -5.87 2.88
N HIS A 95 17.71 -6.66 2.95
CA HIS A 95 17.66 -8.12 2.73
C HIS A 95 17.61 -8.92 4.04
N LYS A 96 17.77 -8.24 5.18
CA LYS A 96 17.69 -8.88 6.50
C LYS A 96 16.26 -9.34 6.77
N CYS A 97 16.12 -10.58 7.26
CA CYS A 97 14.84 -11.14 7.69
C CYS A 97 15.08 -12.15 8.81
N GLN A 98 14.20 -12.21 9.79
CA GLN A 98 14.23 -13.22 10.84
C GLN A 98 13.49 -14.51 10.46
N CYS A 99 12.78 -14.53 9.32
CA CYS A 99 12.12 -15.71 8.78
C CYS A 99 12.99 -16.39 7.71
N GLN A 100 12.79 -17.69 7.53
CA GLN A 100 13.38 -18.50 6.45
C GLN A 100 12.26 -19.21 5.68
N CYS A 101 11.40 -18.41 5.06
CA CYS A 101 10.20 -18.91 4.40
C CYS A 101 10.53 -19.82 3.22
N ILE A 102 9.88 -20.98 3.13
CA ILE A 102 10.07 -21.95 2.02
C ILE A 102 9.71 -21.40 0.63
N HIS A 103 8.92 -20.32 0.58
CA HIS A 103 8.43 -19.67 -0.64
C HIS A 103 8.91 -18.23 -0.77
N CYS A 104 10.05 -17.88 -0.15
CA CYS A 104 10.55 -16.52 -0.13
C CYS A 104 10.85 -16.02 -1.54
N SER A 105 10.09 -15.03 -2.02
CA SER A 105 10.31 -14.43 -3.34
C SER A 105 11.57 -13.55 -3.39
N ALA A 106 12.08 -13.10 -2.24
CA ALA A 106 13.29 -12.29 -2.16
C ALA A 106 14.58 -13.12 -2.17
N ASP A 107 14.51 -14.38 -1.74
CA ASP A 107 15.68 -15.25 -1.57
C ASP A 107 16.60 -15.33 -2.80
N PRO A 108 16.08 -15.50 -4.05
CA PRO A 108 16.92 -15.56 -5.24
C PRO A 108 17.69 -14.26 -5.57
N PHE A 109 17.30 -13.15 -4.94
CA PHE A 109 17.89 -11.82 -5.19
C PHE A 109 18.80 -11.35 -4.05
N ILE A 110 18.92 -12.13 -2.97
CA ILE A 110 19.80 -11.81 -1.85
C ILE A 110 21.24 -12.12 -2.26
N ASP A 111 22.05 -11.09 -2.32
CA ASP A 111 23.49 -11.19 -2.57
C ASP A 111 24.24 -10.56 -1.38
N PRO A 112 24.84 -11.38 -0.51
CA PRO A 112 25.56 -10.88 0.67
C PRO A 112 26.76 -9.97 0.33
N ALA A 113 27.27 -10.02 -0.89
CA ALA A 113 28.36 -9.16 -1.33
C ALA A 113 27.90 -7.75 -1.72
N LYS A 114 26.61 -7.56 -1.98
CA LYS A 114 26.03 -6.26 -2.31
C LYS A 114 25.66 -5.48 -1.06
N LYS A 115 26.06 -4.21 -1.04
CA LYS A 115 25.63 -3.28 0.01
C LYS A 115 24.16 -2.90 -0.21
N GLU A 116 23.43 -2.81 0.89
CA GLU A 116 22.10 -2.20 0.88
C GLU A 116 22.22 -0.71 0.54
N LEU A 117 21.17 -0.16 -0.08
CA LEU A 117 21.12 1.28 -0.37
C LEU A 117 21.15 2.09 0.93
N THR A 118 21.84 3.20 0.89
CA THR A 118 21.81 4.20 1.95
C THR A 118 20.44 4.89 2.01
N VAL A 119 20.15 5.58 3.10
CA VAL A 119 18.91 6.36 3.27
C VAL A 119 18.76 7.39 2.15
N ASP A 120 19.84 8.10 1.80
CA ASP A 120 19.79 9.14 0.77
C ASP A 120 19.60 8.59 -0.64
N GLU A 121 20.18 7.43 -0.93
CA GLU A 121 19.91 6.72 -2.19
C GLU A 121 18.45 6.27 -2.29
N ILE A 122 17.87 5.73 -1.19
CA ILE A 122 16.45 5.37 -1.15
C ILE A 122 15.57 6.61 -1.33
N LYS A 123 15.87 7.73 -0.68
CA LYS A 123 15.14 9.00 -0.86
C LYS A 123 15.20 9.47 -2.31
N THR A 124 16.37 9.39 -2.96
CA THR A 124 16.52 9.72 -4.38
C THR A 124 15.62 8.86 -5.27
N VAL A 125 15.53 7.54 -4.98
CA VAL A 125 14.62 6.64 -5.70
C VAL A 125 13.15 7.00 -5.45
N VAL A 126 12.79 7.35 -4.21
CA VAL A 126 11.43 7.81 -3.87
C VAL A 126 11.08 9.07 -4.65
N ASP A 127 11.96 10.07 -4.68
CA ASP A 127 11.74 11.31 -5.44
C ASP A 127 11.54 11.03 -6.93
N GLY A 128 12.41 10.22 -7.52
CA GLY A 128 12.29 9.81 -8.92
C GLY A 128 10.96 9.08 -9.21
N ALA A 129 10.53 8.19 -8.31
CA ALA A 129 9.25 7.49 -8.44
C ALA A 129 8.06 8.47 -8.36
N LEU A 130 8.10 9.41 -7.41
CA LEU A 130 7.06 10.44 -7.27
C LEU A 130 7.02 11.36 -8.50
N ASP A 131 8.14 11.76 -9.04
CA ASP A 131 8.21 12.61 -10.25
C ASP A 131 7.70 11.88 -11.48
N LEU A 132 7.98 10.58 -11.62
CA LEU A 132 7.42 9.73 -12.67
C LEU A 132 5.91 9.52 -12.51
N GLY A 133 5.34 9.77 -11.34
CA GLY A 133 3.89 9.72 -11.14
C GLY A 133 3.39 8.65 -10.19
N ALA A 134 4.27 7.90 -9.53
CA ALA A 134 3.86 6.92 -8.53
C ALA A 134 2.95 7.57 -7.46
N SER A 135 1.88 6.89 -7.12
CA SER A 135 0.90 7.26 -6.09
C SER A 135 0.92 6.31 -4.89
N LEU A 136 1.77 5.28 -4.94
CA LEU A 136 1.96 4.30 -3.89
C LEU A 136 3.46 3.95 -3.80
N ILE A 137 4.04 4.16 -2.63
CA ILE A 137 5.40 3.76 -2.29
C ILE A 137 5.31 2.59 -1.32
N ILE A 138 5.80 1.43 -1.74
CA ILE A 138 5.76 0.20 -0.92
C ILE A 138 7.17 -0.15 -0.49
N TYR A 139 7.41 -0.16 0.82
CA TYR A 139 8.64 -0.67 1.37
C TYR A 139 8.50 -2.17 1.64
N VAL A 140 9.41 -2.93 1.03
CA VAL A 140 9.53 -4.39 1.12
C VAL A 140 10.99 -4.76 1.39
N GLY A 141 11.31 -6.03 1.29
CA GLY A 141 12.66 -6.54 1.38
C GLY A 141 12.66 -7.93 1.97
N GLY A 142 13.57 -8.22 2.89
CA GLY A 142 13.43 -9.32 3.82
C GLY A 142 12.31 -8.99 4.81
N GLU A 143 12.63 -8.21 5.84
CA GLU A 143 11.64 -7.63 6.75
C GLU A 143 11.92 -6.13 6.93
N PRO A 144 11.05 -5.24 6.42
CA PRO A 144 11.29 -3.79 6.48
C PRO A 144 11.44 -3.23 7.89
N LEU A 145 10.75 -3.83 8.88
CA LEU A 145 10.81 -3.41 10.27
C LEU A 145 12.17 -3.69 10.94
N LEU A 146 13.07 -4.41 10.28
CA LEU A 146 14.47 -4.56 10.73
C LEU A 146 15.34 -3.38 10.30
N ARG A 147 14.86 -2.51 9.41
CA ARG A 147 15.58 -1.30 9.03
C ARG A 147 15.22 -0.16 9.99
N GLU A 148 16.22 0.32 10.72
CA GLU A 148 16.02 1.35 11.76
C GLU A 148 15.44 2.64 11.20
N GLU A 149 15.83 3.03 9.99
CA GLU A 149 15.40 4.26 9.34
C GLU A 149 14.05 4.14 8.60
N LEU A 150 13.33 3.02 8.73
CA LEU A 150 12.05 2.82 8.05
C LEU A 150 11.05 3.95 8.33
N CYS A 151 10.96 4.39 9.59
CA CYS A 151 10.04 5.47 9.96
C CYS A 151 10.42 6.80 9.30
N ASP A 152 11.69 7.10 9.15
CA ASP A 152 12.17 8.31 8.47
C ASP A 152 11.86 8.23 6.96
N LEU A 153 12.02 7.06 6.36
CA LEU A 153 11.65 6.82 4.95
C LEU A 153 10.14 6.96 4.73
N ILE A 154 9.30 6.44 5.64
CA ILE A 154 7.84 6.63 5.59
C ILE A 154 7.48 8.09 5.72
N GLN A 155 8.10 8.81 6.66
CA GLN A 155 7.85 10.23 6.88
C GLN A 155 8.28 11.08 5.67
N TYR A 156 9.35 10.69 4.98
CA TYR A 156 9.90 11.38 3.82
C TYR A 156 8.94 11.40 2.61
N VAL A 157 8.12 10.36 2.43
CA VAL A 157 7.14 10.33 1.32
C VAL A 157 6.21 11.54 1.39
N ASP A 158 6.14 12.32 0.32
CA ASP A 158 5.16 13.40 0.18
C ASP A 158 3.73 12.82 0.06
N LYS A 159 2.95 12.92 1.16
CA LYS A 159 1.59 12.37 1.26
C LYS A 159 0.57 13.11 0.39
N THR A 160 0.94 14.26 -0.17
CA THR A 160 0.11 14.93 -1.20
C THR A 160 0.26 14.28 -2.57
N LYS A 161 1.33 13.50 -2.77
CA LYS A 161 1.64 12.81 -4.02
C LYS A 161 1.36 11.32 -3.97
N ALA A 162 1.65 10.65 -2.86
CA ALA A 162 1.54 9.19 -2.72
C ALA A 162 1.23 8.76 -1.28
N ILE A 163 0.74 7.55 -1.12
CA ILE A 163 0.58 6.89 0.18
C ILE A 163 1.73 5.91 0.41
N PRO A 164 2.33 5.86 1.61
CA PRO A 164 3.32 4.85 1.98
C PRO A 164 2.65 3.58 2.51
N MET A 165 3.16 2.43 2.12
CA MET A 165 2.73 1.09 2.55
C MET A 165 3.96 0.22 2.86
N ILE A 166 3.78 -0.78 3.72
CA ILE A 166 4.78 -1.84 3.95
C ILE A 166 4.16 -3.23 3.79
N PHE A 167 5.00 -4.22 3.45
CA PHE A 167 4.71 -5.64 3.62
C PHE A 167 5.58 -6.16 4.75
N THR A 168 4.99 -6.90 5.68
CA THR A 168 5.69 -7.38 6.87
C THR A 168 5.26 -8.79 7.26
N ASN A 169 6.15 -9.54 7.91
CA ASN A 169 5.80 -10.81 8.55
C ASN A 169 5.06 -10.62 9.89
N GLY A 170 4.98 -9.40 10.40
CA GLY A 170 4.24 -9.05 11.60
C GLY A 170 4.97 -9.26 12.92
N LEU A 171 6.13 -9.93 12.94
CA LEU A 171 6.84 -10.28 14.18
C LEU A 171 7.28 -9.08 15.01
N LEU A 172 7.54 -7.95 14.37
CA LEU A 172 8.03 -6.73 15.00
C LEU A 172 6.94 -5.64 15.15
N LEU A 173 5.67 -5.98 14.98
CA LEU A 173 4.55 -5.06 15.23
C LEU A 173 4.23 -4.95 16.73
N THR A 174 5.24 -4.55 17.51
CA THR A 174 5.09 -4.20 18.94
C THR A 174 4.31 -2.89 19.07
N GLU A 175 3.79 -2.60 20.27
CA GLU A 175 3.09 -1.33 20.53
C GLU A 175 3.98 -0.12 20.22
N GLU A 176 5.27 -0.19 20.57
CA GLU A 176 6.22 0.88 20.29
C GLU A 176 6.43 1.10 18.79
N ASN A 177 6.68 0.02 18.03
CA ASN A 177 6.90 0.11 16.59
C ASN A 177 5.64 0.59 15.86
N VAL A 178 4.46 0.08 16.23
CA VAL A 178 3.19 0.51 15.65
C VAL A 178 2.95 2.01 15.92
N ARG A 179 3.23 2.50 17.13
CA ARG A 179 3.15 3.93 17.45
C ARG A 179 4.10 4.77 16.60
N LYS A 180 5.34 4.30 16.37
CA LYS A 180 6.32 4.98 15.51
C LYS A 180 5.85 5.01 14.06
N LEU A 181 5.33 3.90 13.53
CA LEU A 181 4.78 3.81 12.17
C LEU A 181 3.58 4.75 11.96
N ALA A 182 2.64 4.77 12.92
CA ALA A 182 1.50 5.68 12.86
C ALA A 182 1.95 7.16 12.88
N LYS A 183 2.90 7.51 13.77
CA LYS A 183 3.48 8.86 13.83
C LYS A 183 4.20 9.26 12.55
N ALA A 184 4.88 8.33 11.88
CA ALA A 184 5.54 8.55 10.59
C ALA A 184 4.54 8.73 9.42
N GLY A 185 3.26 8.43 9.65
CA GLY A 185 2.20 8.55 8.66
C GLY A 185 2.13 7.36 7.70
N LEU A 186 2.41 6.14 8.18
CA LEU A 186 2.14 4.92 7.43
C LEU A 186 0.64 4.84 7.14
N PHE A 187 0.28 4.72 5.86
CA PHE A 187 -1.13 4.67 5.45
C PHE A 187 -1.71 3.26 5.66
N SER A 188 -0.99 2.25 5.20
CA SER A 188 -1.44 0.86 5.27
C SER A 188 -0.28 -0.12 5.35
N LEU A 189 -0.59 -1.35 5.74
CA LEU A 189 0.34 -2.46 5.67
C LEU A 189 -0.37 -3.76 5.29
N ASN A 190 0.39 -4.67 4.68
CA ASN A 190 -0.04 -6.04 4.48
C ASN A 190 0.79 -6.97 5.37
N ILE A 191 0.11 -7.76 6.19
CA ILE A 191 0.72 -8.80 7.00
C ILE A 191 0.67 -10.10 6.24
N SER A 192 1.80 -10.79 6.21
CA SER A 192 1.91 -12.06 5.51
C SER A 192 1.29 -13.19 6.34
N ILE A 193 0.20 -13.78 5.84
CA ILE A 193 -0.48 -14.95 6.43
C ILE A 193 -0.66 -16.01 5.35
N ASP A 194 0.04 -17.12 5.47
CA ASP A 194 0.11 -18.14 4.41
C ASP A 194 -0.85 -19.31 4.63
N SER A 195 -1.33 -19.49 5.85
CA SER A 195 -2.25 -20.57 6.21
C SER A 195 -3.24 -20.11 7.27
N SER A 196 -4.41 -20.70 7.27
CA SER A 196 -5.39 -20.59 8.36
C SER A 196 -5.03 -21.45 9.59
N GLU A 197 -4.07 -22.36 9.44
CA GLU A 197 -3.58 -23.26 10.48
C GLU A 197 -2.29 -22.68 11.07
N PRO A 198 -2.27 -22.34 12.37
CA PRO A 198 -1.12 -21.69 13.01
C PRO A 198 0.19 -22.45 12.84
N GLU A 199 0.15 -23.77 13.04
CA GLU A 199 1.31 -24.66 12.96
C GLU A 199 1.91 -24.65 11.56
N LEU A 200 1.06 -24.76 10.54
CA LEU A 200 1.47 -24.76 9.14
C LEU A 200 2.03 -23.40 8.70
N HIS A 201 1.42 -22.30 9.17
CA HIS A 201 1.97 -20.97 8.93
C HIS A 201 3.36 -20.80 9.57
N ASN A 202 3.51 -21.23 10.83
CA ASN A 202 4.78 -21.15 11.55
C ASN A 202 5.88 -21.99 10.87
N GLU A 203 5.51 -23.18 10.36
CA GLU A 203 6.40 -24.03 9.59
C GLU A 203 6.85 -23.36 8.30
N PHE A 204 5.92 -22.80 7.52
CA PHE A 204 6.23 -22.09 6.26
C PHE A 204 7.16 -20.90 6.45
N ARG A 205 7.08 -20.25 7.61
CA ARG A 205 7.92 -19.09 7.97
C ARG A 205 9.19 -19.47 8.73
N ALA A 206 9.29 -20.73 9.15
CA ALA A 206 10.36 -21.27 10.01
C ALA A 206 10.51 -20.48 11.32
N VAL A 207 9.40 -19.98 11.89
CA VAL A 207 9.40 -19.20 13.14
C VAL A 207 8.22 -19.62 14.01
N PRO A 208 8.46 -20.30 15.15
CA PRO A 208 7.41 -20.63 16.10
C PRO A 208 6.67 -19.39 16.62
N GLY A 209 5.34 -19.46 16.67
CA GLY A 209 4.49 -18.37 17.16
C GLY A 209 4.36 -17.17 16.23
N CYS A 210 4.86 -17.27 14.99
CA CYS A 210 4.75 -16.20 13.98
C CYS A 210 3.29 -15.85 13.70
N TYR A 211 2.43 -16.86 13.57
CA TYR A 211 0.99 -16.67 13.34
C TYR A 211 0.34 -15.79 14.40
N GLN A 212 0.51 -16.16 15.67
CA GLN A 212 -0.07 -15.42 16.78
C GLN A 212 0.41 -13.97 16.82
N LYS A 213 1.73 -13.75 16.69
CA LYS A 213 2.33 -12.41 16.68
C LYS A 213 1.84 -11.55 15.53
N ALA A 214 1.62 -12.15 14.35
CA ALA A 214 1.11 -11.45 13.19
C ALA A 214 -0.31 -10.89 13.45
N PHE A 215 -1.21 -11.68 14.02
CA PHE A 215 -2.58 -11.23 14.35
C PHE A 215 -2.60 -10.21 15.51
N GLU A 216 -1.79 -10.41 16.55
CA GLU A 216 -1.64 -9.41 17.60
C GLU A 216 -1.12 -8.07 17.03
N GLY A 217 -0.17 -8.14 16.09
CA GLY A 217 0.35 -6.98 15.39
C GLY A 217 -0.72 -6.29 14.54
N ALA A 218 -1.55 -7.06 13.82
CA ALA A 218 -2.68 -6.55 13.05
C ALA A 218 -3.64 -5.74 13.94
N GLU A 219 -4.01 -6.30 15.09
CA GLU A 219 -4.92 -5.65 16.03
C GLU A 219 -4.33 -4.35 16.59
N ARG A 220 -3.00 -4.32 16.92
CA ARG A 220 -2.33 -3.09 17.35
C ARG A 220 -2.34 -2.03 16.24
N CYS A 221 -2.07 -2.40 14.99
CA CYS A 221 -2.10 -1.50 13.85
C CYS A 221 -3.49 -0.91 13.63
N ARG A 222 -4.54 -1.75 13.68
CA ARG A 222 -5.92 -1.33 13.55
C ARG A 222 -6.31 -0.32 14.64
N LYS A 223 -5.94 -0.58 15.91
CA LYS A 223 -6.17 0.35 17.04
C LYS A 223 -5.42 1.68 16.87
N ALA A 224 -4.27 1.66 16.21
CA ALA A 224 -3.49 2.87 15.91
C ALA A 224 -3.97 3.61 14.65
N GLY A 225 -5.03 3.13 13.96
CA GLY A 225 -5.59 3.74 12.76
C GLY A 225 -4.80 3.44 11.48
N ILE A 226 -3.87 2.47 11.49
CA ILE A 226 -3.18 2.00 10.30
C ILE A 226 -4.05 0.95 9.62
N LEU A 227 -4.38 1.16 8.35
CA LEU A 227 -5.14 0.19 7.56
C LEU A 227 -4.33 -1.10 7.37
N THR A 228 -4.96 -2.22 7.64
CA THR A 228 -4.28 -3.51 7.66
C THR A 228 -4.94 -4.48 6.68
N GLY A 229 -4.14 -5.11 5.85
CA GLY A 229 -4.54 -6.18 4.96
C GLY A 229 -3.74 -7.46 5.21
N ILE A 230 -4.18 -8.56 4.62
CA ILE A 230 -3.45 -9.82 4.59
C ILE A 230 -2.83 -10.00 3.20
N SER A 231 -1.56 -10.40 3.18
CA SER A 231 -0.88 -10.91 2.00
C SER A 231 -0.70 -12.42 2.13
N THR A 232 -1.14 -13.17 1.14
CA THR A 232 -0.98 -14.62 1.08
C THR A 232 -0.53 -15.05 -0.31
N TYR A 233 0.11 -16.21 -0.42
CA TYR A 233 0.37 -16.80 -1.72
C TYR A 233 -0.72 -17.84 -2.07
N ALA A 234 -0.95 -18.00 -3.36
CA ALA A 234 -1.93 -18.95 -3.87
C ALA A 234 -1.28 -19.88 -4.88
N THR A 235 -1.50 -21.19 -4.71
CA THR A 235 -1.14 -22.23 -5.68
C THR A 235 -2.42 -22.83 -6.27
N SER A 236 -2.30 -23.50 -7.41
CA SER A 236 -3.43 -24.24 -7.98
C SER A 236 -4.03 -25.26 -7.00
N GLU A 237 -3.18 -25.87 -6.17
CA GLU A 237 -3.61 -26.81 -5.14
C GLU A 237 -4.35 -26.12 -4.00
N SER A 238 -3.78 -25.03 -3.45
CA SER A 238 -4.40 -24.29 -2.33
C SER A 238 -5.75 -23.68 -2.70
N ILE A 239 -5.94 -23.27 -3.96
CA ILE A 239 -7.22 -22.82 -4.48
C ILE A 239 -8.20 -23.99 -4.58
N LYS A 240 -7.80 -25.11 -5.24
CA LYS A 240 -8.67 -26.29 -5.42
C LYS A 240 -9.11 -26.94 -4.11
N THR A 241 -8.26 -26.86 -3.08
CA THR A 241 -8.52 -27.45 -1.76
C THR A 241 -9.20 -26.49 -0.78
N GLY A 242 -9.52 -25.25 -1.19
CA GLY A 242 -10.18 -24.26 -0.34
C GLY A 242 -9.28 -23.66 0.76
N LYS A 243 -7.97 -23.86 0.68
CA LYS A 243 -7.03 -23.30 1.70
C LYS A 243 -6.96 -21.78 1.65
N VAL A 244 -6.98 -21.21 0.43
CA VAL A 244 -6.97 -19.74 0.24
C VAL A 244 -8.26 -19.13 0.79
N GLU A 245 -9.41 -19.74 0.52
CA GLU A 245 -10.71 -19.28 1.02
C GLU A 245 -10.75 -19.25 2.56
N LYS A 246 -10.11 -20.21 3.23
CA LYS A 246 -10.00 -20.21 4.70
C LYS A 246 -9.18 -19.03 5.21
N VAL A 247 -8.08 -18.67 4.54
CA VAL A 247 -7.28 -17.48 4.88
C VAL A 247 -8.09 -16.20 4.67
N LEU A 248 -8.81 -16.09 3.55
CA LEU A 248 -9.69 -14.94 3.28
C LEU A 248 -10.80 -14.81 4.32
N LYS A 249 -11.37 -15.92 4.77
CA LYS A 249 -12.41 -15.94 5.81
C LYS A 249 -11.88 -15.43 7.14
N ILE A 250 -10.67 -15.86 7.55
CA ILE A 250 -10.03 -15.34 8.76
C ILE A 250 -9.76 -13.85 8.64
N ALA A 251 -9.28 -13.37 7.50
CA ALA A 251 -9.09 -11.94 7.25
C ALA A 251 -10.40 -11.16 7.43
N GLN A 252 -11.50 -11.70 6.92
CA GLN A 252 -12.83 -11.10 7.05
C GLN A 252 -13.35 -11.11 8.48
N GLU A 253 -13.10 -12.16 9.25
CA GLU A 253 -13.52 -12.29 10.66
C GLU A 253 -12.74 -11.35 11.59
N GLN A 254 -11.52 -10.99 11.23
CA GLN A 254 -10.68 -10.07 12.00
C GLN A 254 -10.96 -8.59 11.70
N GLY A 255 -11.74 -8.26 10.68
CA GLY A 255 -12.17 -6.90 10.33
C GLY A 255 -11.26 -6.26 9.30
#